data_eaf2dd54a7eaf0d580cdda8fc15047cd
#
_entry.id   eaf2dd54a7eaf0d580cdda8fc15047cd
#
_cell.length_a   1.000
_cell.length_b   1.000
_cell.length_c   1.000
_cell.angle_alpha   90.00
_cell.angle_beta   90.00
_cell.angle_gamma   90.00
#
_symmetry.space_group_name_H-M   'P 1'
#
loop_
_entity.id
_entity.type
_entity.pdbx_description
1 polymer ?
#
loop_
_entity_poly.entity_id
_entity_poly.type
_entity_poly.pdbx_seq_one_letter_code
_entity_poly.pdbx_strand_id
1 'polypeptide(L)'
;MTAARGRTRIVTVARWPAALALVSWRYLWRTTPLHRREEPGSVADLPDSLDEGDRLHPARQGLGAGVGPLLHRCYAVRIAGSSMSPAELIEIVAANLNRASPEMAVFAKTRGAEGVLAVGDEFVVRMPGPWDGPVQVVRRDPTSFCFATLHGHLEAGQIEFRAAADGDGLRFEIESWARAGDRLSDLLYNRLRLAKEIQLNMWTHVCVRAAALAGGRPVGGVTVRTRSLDWPPSRDTLS
;
A
#
# COMPACT_ATOMS: atom_id res chain seq x y z
N MET A 1 30.46 -18.24 -2.99
CA MET A 1 29.47 -17.29 -3.48
C MET A 1 28.68 -16.53 -2.38
N THR A 2 29.05 -16.66 -1.10
CA THR A 2 28.34 -16.06 0.07
C THR A 2 28.82 -14.65 0.46
N ALA A 3 30.04 -14.25 0.10
CA ALA A 3 30.61 -12.96 0.49
C ALA A 3 30.04 -11.73 -0.27
N ALA A 4 29.57 -11.91 -1.51
CA ALA A 4 29.02 -10.82 -2.30
C ALA A 4 27.62 -10.35 -1.81
N ARG A 5 26.80 -11.27 -1.31
CA ARG A 5 25.47 -10.94 -0.74
C ARG A 5 25.53 -10.15 0.56
N GLY A 6 26.56 -10.38 1.39
CA GLY A 6 26.76 -9.63 2.64
C GLY A 6 27.15 -8.16 2.43
N ARG A 7 27.98 -7.88 1.44
CA ARG A 7 28.44 -6.50 1.14
C ARG A 7 27.30 -5.64 0.58
N THR A 8 26.43 -6.20 -0.25
CA THR A 8 25.26 -5.46 -0.79
C THR A 8 24.27 -5.07 0.32
N ARG A 9 24.02 -5.97 1.29
CA ARG A 9 23.15 -5.68 2.45
C ARG A 9 23.70 -4.57 3.35
N ILE A 10 25.00 -4.58 3.64
CA ILE A 10 25.65 -3.57 4.51
C ILE A 10 25.61 -2.18 3.85
N VAL A 11 25.89 -2.07 2.55
CA VAL A 11 25.82 -0.81 1.81
C VAL A 11 24.40 -0.26 1.73
N THR A 12 23.38 -1.14 1.61
CA THR A 12 21.97 -0.75 1.58
C THR A 12 21.53 -0.21 2.94
N VAL A 13 21.91 -0.87 4.05
CA VAL A 13 21.59 -0.42 5.42
C VAL A 13 22.25 0.92 5.75
N ALA A 14 23.48 1.16 5.30
CA ALA A 14 24.19 2.43 5.53
C ALA A 14 23.57 3.64 4.77
N ARG A 15 22.84 3.40 3.67
CA ARG A 15 22.13 4.44 2.90
C ARG A 15 20.74 4.78 3.43
N TRP A 16 20.23 4.01 4.35
CA TRP A 16 18.90 4.13 4.91
C TRP A 16 18.62 5.47 5.61
N PRO A 17 19.48 5.98 6.51
CA PRO A 17 19.24 7.26 7.16
C PRO A 17 19.15 8.43 6.18
N ALA A 18 19.97 8.42 5.12
CA ALA A 18 19.96 9.47 4.10
C ALA A 18 18.70 9.41 3.23
N ALA A 19 18.24 8.20 2.86
CA ALA A 19 17.01 8.02 2.11
C ALA A 19 15.77 8.46 2.94
N LEU A 20 15.74 8.12 4.22
CA LEU A 20 14.70 8.55 5.17
C LEU A 20 14.68 10.07 5.36
N ALA A 21 15.85 10.68 5.55
CA ALA A 21 15.97 12.13 5.67
C ALA A 21 15.48 12.83 4.39
N LEU A 22 15.78 12.29 3.22
CA LEU A 22 15.36 12.84 1.93
C LEU A 22 13.84 12.72 1.73
N VAL A 23 13.24 11.57 2.11
CA VAL A 23 11.78 11.36 2.05
C VAL A 23 11.07 12.32 2.98
N SER A 24 11.51 12.39 4.23
CA SER A 24 10.94 13.28 5.25
C SER A 24 11.12 14.74 4.87
N TRP A 25 12.29 15.11 4.34
CA TRP A 25 12.57 16.45 3.85
C TRP A 25 11.67 16.87 2.69
N ARG A 26 11.53 16.04 1.65
CA ARG A 26 10.63 16.32 0.52
C ARG A 26 9.17 16.42 0.93
N TYR A 27 8.75 15.69 1.96
CA TYR A 27 7.38 15.71 2.50
C TYR A 27 7.11 17.00 3.31
N LEU A 28 8.05 17.44 4.13
CA LEU A 28 7.92 18.67 4.93
C LEU A 28 7.66 19.93 4.09
N TRP A 29 8.08 19.93 2.83
CA TRP A 29 7.92 21.07 1.91
C TRP A 29 6.70 20.94 0.98
N ARG A 30 5.94 19.85 1.02
CA ARG A 30 4.67 19.70 0.30
C ARG A 30 3.52 20.02 1.22
N THR A 31 2.87 21.16 1.00
CA THR A 31 1.71 21.66 1.76
C THR A 31 0.40 20.98 1.35
N THR A 32 0.39 19.65 1.19
CA THR A 32 -0.88 18.92 1.03
C THR A 32 -1.50 18.75 2.41
N PRO A 33 -2.69 19.31 2.69
CA PRO A 33 -3.37 19.08 3.95
C PRO A 33 -3.56 17.59 4.18
N LEU A 34 -3.17 17.13 5.37
CA LEU A 34 -3.26 15.74 5.78
C LEU A 34 -4.15 15.63 7.03
N HIS A 35 -5.27 14.94 6.89
CA HIS A 35 -6.17 14.66 8.02
C HIS A 35 -5.95 13.24 8.50
N ARG A 36 -5.27 13.09 9.62
CA ARG A 36 -4.88 11.80 10.19
C ARG A 36 -5.72 11.47 11.42
N ARG A 37 -6.27 10.26 11.47
CA ARG A 37 -7.00 9.71 12.60
C ARG A 37 -6.56 8.28 12.89
N GLU A 38 -6.31 7.97 14.15
CA GLU A 38 -6.01 6.63 14.64
C GLU A 38 -7.10 6.22 15.62
N GLU A 39 -7.68 5.03 15.44
CA GLU A 39 -8.84 4.53 16.19
C GLU A 39 -8.64 3.04 16.51
N PRO A 40 -9.22 2.52 17.59
CA PRO A 40 -9.36 1.08 17.78
C PRO A 40 -10.13 0.47 16.61
N GLY A 41 -9.68 -0.69 16.14
CA GLY A 41 -10.37 -1.47 15.11
C GLY A 41 -11.37 -2.45 15.71
N SER A 42 -12.23 -2.97 14.85
CA SER A 42 -13.22 -4.00 15.16
C SER A 42 -13.19 -5.11 14.10
N VAL A 43 -13.93 -6.18 14.32
CA VAL A 43 -14.08 -7.28 13.35
C VAL A 43 -14.68 -6.79 12.02
N ALA A 44 -15.50 -5.73 12.06
CA ALA A 44 -16.08 -5.13 10.85
C ALA A 44 -15.01 -4.44 9.97
N ASP A 45 -13.79 -4.27 10.46
CA ASP A 45 -12.67 -3.73 9.71
C ASP A 45 -11.87 -4.81 8.96
N LEU A 46 -12.27 -6.08 9.06
CA LEU A 46 -11.67 -7.16 8.28
C LEU A 46 -12.13 -7.08 6.82
N PRO A 47 -11.27 -7.45 5.86
CA PRO A 47 -11.68 -7.50 4.47
C PRO A 47 -12.65 -8.66 4.23
N ASP A 48 -13.62 -8.45 3.34
CA ASP A 48 -14.69 -9.43 3.03
C ASP A 48 -14.17 -10.76 2.45
N SER A 49 -12.93 -10.81 1.97
CA SER A 49 -12.34 -11.95 1.26
C SER A 49 -10.96 -12.34 1.75
N LEU A 50 -10.81 -12.59 3.08
CA LEU A 50 -9.53 -13.05 3.65
C LEU A 50 -9.13 -14.48 3.24
N ASP A 51 -10.11 -15.37 3.03
CA ASP A 51 -9.88 -16.82 2.97
C ASP A 51 -9.73 -17.40 1.57
N GLU A 52 -10.33 -16.81 0.54
CA GLU A 52 -10.28 -17.37 -0.81
C GLU A 52 -8.91 -17.18 -1.47
N GLY A 53 -8.22 -16.10 -1.12
CA GLY A 53 -6.94 -15.74 -1.70
C GLY A 53 -5.76 -16.60 -1.26
N ASP A 54 -5.72 -17.02 0.00
CA ASP A 54 -4.60 -17.79 0.57
C ASP A 54 -4.46 -19.19 -0.02
N ARG A 55 -5.54 -19.74 -0.56
CA ARG A 55 -5.56 -21.10 -1.13
C ARG A 55 -5.08 -21.19 -2.59
N LEU A 56 -5.02 -20.06 -3.29
CA LEU A 56 -4.79 -20.05 -4.74
C LEU A 56 -3.32 -19.94 -5.16
N HIS A 57 -2.42 -19.49 -4.28
CA HIS A 57 -1.00 -19.35 -4.59
C HIS A 57 -0.13 -19.74 -3.38
N PRO A 58 0.79 -20.72 -3.53
CA PRO A 58 1.57 -21.24 -2.40
C PRO A 58 2.56 -20.24 -1.80
N ALA A 59 2.88 -19.17 -2.51
CA ALA A 59 3.78 -18.13 -2.01
C ALA A 59 3.05 -16.93 -1.38
N ARG A 60 1.72 -16.97 -1.21
CA ARG A 60 0.99 -15.88 -0.54
C ARG A 60 1.36 -15.79 0.94
N GLN A 61 1.51 -14.55 1.38
CA GLN A 61 1.78 -14.20 2.77
C GLN A 61 0.53 -13.52 3.33
N GLY A 62 -0.52 -14.32 3.62
CA GLY A 62 -1.79 -13.83 4.14
C GLY A 62 -1.70 -13.34 5.58
N LEU A 63 -2.77 -12.75 6.11
CA LEU A 63 -2.81 -12.18 7.47
C LEU A 63 -2.42 -13.18 8.56
N GLY A 64 -2.75 -14.47 8.39
CA GLY A 64 -2.39 -15.53 9.32
C GLY A 64 -0.88 -15.75 9.47
N ALA A 65 -0.09 -15.44 8.44
CA ALA A 65 1.37 -15.54 8.46
C ALA A 65 2.07 -14.36 9.15
N GLY A 66 1.33 -13.28 9.43
CA GLY A 66 1.88 -12.07 10.03
C GLY A 66 2.03 -12.13 11.55
N VAL A 67 2.74 -11.15 12.11
CA VAL A 67 3.01 -10.96 13.54
C VAL A 67 2.43 -9.63 13.99
N GLY A 68 2.04 -9.51 15.27
CA GLY A 68 1.50 -8.28 15.86
C GLY A 68 0.05 -8.00 15.46
N PRO A 69 -0.48 -6.82 15.75
CA PRO A 69 -1.87 -6.45 15.46
C PRO A 69 -2.11 -6.29 13.95
N LEU A 70 -3.36 -6.48 13.53
CA LEU A 70 -3.82 -6.08 12.22
C LEU A 70 -3.94 -4.56 12.16
N LEU A 71 -3.39 -3.96 11.13
CA LEU A 71 -3.56 -2.56 10.81
C LEU A 71 -4.44 -2.44 9.56
N HIS A 72 -5.61 -1.89 9.73
CA HIS A 72 -6.50 -1.48 8.65
C HIS A 72 -6.29 0.01 8.39
N ARG A 73 -5.88 0.36 7.17
CA ARG A 73 -5.62 1.76 6.78
C ARG A 73 -6.36 2.13 5.53
N CYS A 74 -6.96 3.31 5.55
CA CYS A 74 -7.61 3.91 4.40
C CYS A 74 -7.00 5.28 4.14
N TYR A 75 -6.54 5.50 2.91
CA TYR A 75 -6.07 6.77 2.37
C TYR A 75 -7.05 7.21 1.31
N ALA A 76 -7.65 8.38 1.46
CA ALA A 76 -8.67 8.86 0.56
C ALA A 76 -8.43 10.30 0.11
N VAL A 77 -8.70 10.58 -1.16
CA VAL A 77 -8.68 11.93 -1.73
C VAL A 77 -9.93 12.16 -2.55
N ARG A 78 -10.58 13.33 -2.36
CA ARG A 78 -11.61 13.83 -3.25
C ARG A 78 -10.96 14.60 -4.39
N ILE A 79 -11.46 14.42 -5.60
CA ILE A 79 -10.92 15.01 -6.84
C ILE A 79 -12.00 15.80 -7.51
N ALA A 80 -11.82 17.11 -7.64
CA ALA A 80 -12.72 17.98 -8.36
C ALA A 80 -12.14 18.41 -9.72
N GLY A 81 -13.02 18.73 -10.66
CA GLY A 81 -12.64 19.24 -11.99
C GLY A 81 -12.12 18.16 -12.95
N SER A 82 -12.34 16.88 -12.63
CA SER A 82 -12.08 15.77 -13.54
C SER A 82 -13.33 15.45 -14.36
N SER A 83 -13.16 15.19 -15.64
CA SER A 83 -14.21 14.66 -16.52
C SER A 83 -14.15 13.13 -16.68
N MET A 84 -13.18 12.49 -16.03
CA MET A 84 -13.02 11.04 -16.09
C MET A 84 -14.07 10.32 -15.27
N SER A 85 -14.43 9.12 -15.69
CA SER A 85 -15.16 8.15 -14.86
C SER A 85 -14.22 7.47 -13.86
N PRO A 86 -14.75 6.84 -12.80
CA PRO A 86 -13.96 6.00 -11.89
C PRO A 86 -13.17 4.90 -12.60
N ALA A 87 -13.75 4.28 -13.62
CA ALA A 87 -13.11 3.21 -14.38
C ALA A 87 -11.91 3.73 -15.19
N GLU A 88 -12.04 4.88 -15.85
CA GLU A 88 -10.93 5.49 -16.59
C GLU A 88 -9.77 5.87 -15.67
N LEU A 89 -10.05 6.39 -14.47
CA LEU A 89 -9.00 6.69 -13.50
C LEU A 89 -8.26 5.43 -13.05
N ILE A 90 -8.99 4.36 -12.72
CA ILE A 90 -8.38 3.09 -12.32
C ILE A 90 -7.60 2.47 -13.46
N GLU A 91 -8.09 2.55 -14.70
CA GLU A 91 -7.35 2.05 -15.87
C GLU A 91 -6.01 2.78 -16.06
N ILE A 92 -6.00 4.12 -15.97
CA ILE A 92 -4.78 4.91 -16.09
C ILE A 92 -3.77 4.58 -14.99
N VAL A 93 -4.23 4.40 -13.74
CA VAL A 93 -3.36 4.03 -12.62
C VAL A 93 -2.83 2.60 -12.80
N ALA A 94 -3.68 1.65 -13.19
CA ALA A 94 -3.34 0.25 -13.39
C ALA A 94 -2.37 0.03 -14.57
N ALA A 95 -2.57 0.75 -15.68
CA ALA A 95 -1.71 0.66 -16.86
C ALA A 95 -0.25 1.05 -16.57
N ASN A 96 -0.02 1.95 -15.63
CA ASN A 96 1.33 2.33 -15.23
C ASN A 96 1.40 2.80 -13.77
N LEU A 97 1.56 1.87 -12.85
CA LEU A 97 1.67 2.12 -11.41
C LEU A 97 2.79 3.12 -11.06
N ASN A 98 3.88 3.11 -11.81
CA ASN A 98 5.02 4.00 -11.57
C ASN A 98 4.71 5.48 -11.85
N ARG A 99 3.69 5.79 -12.66
CA ARG A 99 3.24 7.18 -12.87
C ARG A 99 2.52 7.75 -11.64
N ALA A 100 1.86 6.90 -10.87
CA ALA A 100 1.18 7.28 -9.64
C ALA A 100 2.11 7.23 -8.42
N SER A 101 3.15 6.40 -8.47
CA SER A 101 4.09 6.18 -7.35
C SER A 101 5.13 7.30 -7.24
N PRO A 102 5.69 7.54 -6.04
CA PRO A 102 6.87 8.39 -5.92
C PRO A 102 8.08 7.73 -6.59
N GLU A 103 9.02 8.54 -7.09
CA GLU A 103 10.23 8.07 -7.82
C GLU A 103 11.06 7.01 -7.06
N MET A 104 10.92 6.97 -5.73
CA MET A 104 11.62 6.01 -4.88
C MET A 104 10.91 4.65 -4.74
N ALA A 105 9.65 4.55 -5.16
CA ALA A 105 8.88 3.30 -5.11
C ALA A 105 8.63 2.83 -6.55
N VAL A 106 9.37 1.81 -6.97
CA VAL A 106 9.31 1.28 -8.33
C VAL A 106 8.60 -0.06 -8.33
N PHE A 107 7.47 -0.13 -9.05
CA PHE A 107 6.78 -1.38 -9.35
C PHE A 107 7.42 -2.03 -10.57
N ALA A 108 8.21 -3.08 -10.34
CA ALA A 108 8.80 -3.89 -11.39
C ALA A 108 7.96 -5.15 -11.61
N LYS A 109 7.33 -5.27 -12.78
CA LYS A 109 6.58 -6.48 -13.13
C LYS A 109 7.56 -7.65 -13.33
N THR A 110 7.29 -8.77 -12.66
CA THR A 110 8.09 -9.99 -12.72
C THR A 110 7.37 -11.14 -13.45
N ARG A 111 6.03 -11.05 -13.53
CA ARG A 111 5.18 -12.00 -14.25
C ARG A 111 3.96 -11.30 -14.83
N GLY A 112 3.55 -11.69 -16.02
CA GLY A 112 2.39 -11.15 -16.74
C GLY A 112 2.79 -10.33 -17.97
N ALA A 113 1.79 -9.88 -18.74
CA ALA A 113 2.00 -9.08 -19.94
C ALA A 113 2.30 -7.61 -19.60
N GLU A 114 3.18 -6.97 -20.37
CA GLU A 114 3.47 -5.54 -20.22
C GLU A 114 2.25 -4.68 -20.60
N GLY A 115 2.12 -3.53 -19.92
CA GLY A 115 1.06 -2.54 -20.21
C GLY A 115 -0.35 -2.91 -19.74
N VAL A 116 -0.54 -4.10 -19.18
CA VAL A 116 -1.84 -4.58 -18.66
C VAL A 116 -1.67 -4.97 -17.20
N LEU A 117 -2.69 -4.78 -16.38
CA LEU A 117 -2.79 -5.30 -15.02
C LEU A 117 -3.88 -6.36 -14.98
N ALA A 118 -3.49 -7.62 -14.84
CA ALA A 118 -4.40 -8.77 -14.81
C ALA A 118 -4.23 -9.58 -13.52
N VAL A 119 -5.30 -10.29 -13.12
CA VAL A 119 -5.23 -11.22 -11.99
C VAL A 119 -4.16 -12.27 -12.26
N GLY A 120 -3.30 -12.51 -11.26
CA GLY A 120 -2.15 -13.43 -11.35
C GLY A 120 -0.84 -12.75 -11.76
N ASP A 121 -0.85 -11.48 -12.20
CA ASP A 121 0.38 -10.72 -12.44
C ASP A 121 1.16 -10.52 -11.15
N GLU A 122 2.49 -10.61 -11.22
CA GLU A 122 3.37 -10.43 -10.07
C GLU A 122 4.28 -9.21 -10.28
N PHE A 123 4.54 -8.52 -9.17
CA PHE A 123 5.42 -7.37 -9.12
C PHE A 123 6.36 -7.48 -7.93
N VAL A 124 7.49 -6.80 -8.05
CA VAL A 124 8.36 -6.47 -6.91
C VAL A 124 8.34 -4.96 -6.73
N VAL A 125 7.82 -4.52 -5.60
CA VAL A 125 7.83 -3.11 -5.21
C VAL A 125 9.18 -2.81 -4.56
N ARG A 126 10.03 -2.11 -5.28
CA ARG A 126 11.36 -1.70 -4.81
C ARG A 126 11.26 -0.34 -4.13
N MET A 127 11.66 -0.30 -2.88
CA MET A 127 11.71 0.92 -2.07
C MET A 127 13.11 1.11 -1.50
N PRO A 128 13.47 2.34 -1.05
CA PRO A 128 14.72 2.53 -0.31
C PRO A 128 14.66 1.74 1.00
N GLY A 129 15.34 0.61 1.05
CA GLY A 129 15.36 -0.28 2.20
C GLY A 129 16.00 -1.62 1.86
N PRO A 130 16.20 -2.49 2.86
CA PRO A 130 16.85 -3.79 2.67
C PRO A 130 15.89 -4.87 2.13
N TRP A 131 14.61 -4.57 1.94
CA TRP A 131 13.60 -5.53 1.50
C TRP A 131 12.93 -5.09 0.22
N ASP A 132 12.74 -6.04 -0.67
CA ASP A 132 11.84 -5.95 -1.79
C ASP A 132 10.42 -6.32 -1.33
N GLY A 133 9.39 -5.73 -1.92
CA GLY A 133 7.98 -6.00 -1.63
C GLY A 133 7.32 -6.84 -2.73
N PRO A 134 7.48 -8.18 -2.75
CA PRO A 134 6.82 -9.01 -3.75
C PRO A 134 5.31 -9.06 -3.50
N VAL A 135 4.53 -8.81 -4.57
CA VAL A 135 3.06 -8.78 -4.54
C VAL A 135 2.47 -9.43 -5.78
N GLN A 136 1.22 -9.90 -5.67
CA GLN A 136 0.45 -10.46 -6.78
C GLN A 136 -0.89 -9.75 -6.89
N VAL A 137 -1.35 -9.49 -8.11
CA VAL A 137 -2.72 -9.03 -8.38
C VAL A 137 -3.70 -10.17 -8.10
N VAL A 138 -4.61 -9.95 -7.17
CA VAL A 138 -5.57 -10.97 -6.73
C VAL A 138 -7.01 -10.67 -7.14
N ARG A 139 -7.29 -9.40 -7.42
CA ARG A 139 -8.58 -8.95 -7.93
C ARG A 139 -8.38 -7.78 -8.89
N ARG A 140 -9.21 -7.75 -9.93
CA ARG A 140 -9.26 -6.66 -10.90
C ARG A 140 -10.70 -6.47 -11.38
N ASP A 141 -11.26 -5.31 -11.06
CA ASP A 141 -12.59 -4.85 -11.44
C ASP A 141 -12.46 -3.54 -12.24
N PRO A 142 -13.49 -3.08 -12.96
CA PRO A 142 -13.42 -1.83 -13.71
C PRO A 142 -13.01 -0.63 -12.84
N THR A 143 -13.41 -0.59 -11.57
CA THR A 143 -13.19 0.54 -10.66
C THR A 143 -12.25 0.22 -9.50
N SER A 144 -11.63 -0.97 -9.49
CA SER A 144 -10.67 -1.35 -8.45
C SER A 144 -9.67 -2.41 -8.88
N PHE A 145 -8.57 -2.52 -8.14
CA PHE A 145 -7.66 -3.67 -8.18
C PHE A 145 -7.04 -3.90 -6.80
N CYS A 146 -6.66 -5.14 -6.52
CA CYS A 146 -6.10 -5.55 -5.24
C CYS A 146 -4.81 -6.34 -5.44
N PHE A 147 -3.80 -6.02 -4.65
CA PHE A 147 -2.59 -6.82 -4.48
C PHE A 147 -2.63 -7.57 -3.15
N ALA A 148 -2.18 -8.83 -3.17
CA ALA A 148 -1.80 -9.57 -1.97
C ALA A 148 -0.27 -9.68 -1.88
N THR A 149 0.26 -9.69 -0.66
CA THR A 149 1.69 -9.85 -0.43
C THR A 149 2.12 -11.30 -0.63
N LEU A 150 3.35 -11.49 -1.12
CA LEU A 150 3.99 -12.78 -1.28
C LEU A 150 5.12 -12.96 -0.25
N HIS A 151 5.59 -14.19 -0.06
CA HIS A 151 6.69 -14.49 0.86
C HIS A 151 7.91 -13.62 0.61
N GLY A 152 8.42 -13.03 1.70
CA GLY A 152 9.53 -12.08 1.66
C GLY A 152 9.12 -10.61 1.66
N HIS A 153 7.83 -10.31 1.60
CA HIS A 153 7.30 -8.97 1.83
C HIS A 153 7.40 -8.60 3.32
N LEU A 154 7.65 -7.31 3.61
CA LEU A 154 7.67 -6.78 4.99
C LEU A 154 6.35 -6.92 5.74
N GLU A 155 5.26 -6.95 5.00
CA GLU A 155 3.90 -7.08 5.51
C GLU A 155 3.27 -8.37 5.01
N ALA A 156 2.34 -8.90 5.81
CA ALA A 156 1.46 -10.00 5.48
C ALA A 156 0.04 -9.46 5.34
N GLY A 157 -0.54 -9.53 4.13
CA GLY A 157 -1.89 -9.02 3.90
C GLY A 157 -2.18 -8.60 2.47
N GLN A 158 -3.02 -7.58 2.33
CA GLN A 158 -3.49 -7.10 1.02
C GLN A 158 -3.70 -5.59 0.99
N ILE A 159 -3.70 -5.03 -0.22
CA ILE A 159 -3.97 -3.61 -0.46
C ILE A 159 -4.83 -3.45 -1.70
N GLU A 160 -5.90 -2.66 -1.59
CA GLU A 160 -6.83 -2.35 -2.66
C GLU A 160 -6.73 -0.88 -3.07
N PHE A 161 -6.85 -0.64 -4.36
CA PHE A 161 -6.97 0.67 -4.98
C PHE A 161 -8.32 0.76 -5.65
N ARG A 162 -9.12 1.79 -5.34
CA ARG A 162 -10.44 1.95 -5.92
C ARG A 162 -10.76 3.40 -6.23
N ALA A 163 -11.64 3.61 -7.20
CA ALA A 163 -12.22 4.90 -7.49
C ALA A 163 -13.74 4.79 -7.53
N ALA A 164 -14.42 5.86 -7.10
CA ALA A 164 -15.86 5.99 -7.11
C ALA A 164 -16.27 7.41 -7.51
N ALA A 165 -17.49 7.59 -7.99
CA ALA A 165 -18.07 8.92 -8.14
C ALA A 165 -18.36 9.52 -6.75
N ASP A 166 -18.11 10.82 -6.60
CA ASP A 166 -18.34 11.55 -5.34
C ASP A 166 -18.88 12.95 -5.65
N GLY A 167 -20.20 13.06 -5.72
CA GLY A 167 -20.90 14.25 -6.18
C GLY A 167 -20.61 14.54 -7.66
N ASP A 168 -20.08 15.71 -7.93
CA ASP A 168 -19.63 16.20 -9.24
C ASP A 168 -18.18 15.84 -9.57
N GLY A 169 -17.54 15.03 -8.72
CA GLY A 169 -16.14 14.65 -8.85
C GLY A 169 -15.90 13.15 -8.64
N LEU A 170 -14.67 12.84 -8.31
CA LEU A 170 -14.21 11.48 -8.03
C LEU A 170 -13.67 11.38 -6.60
N ARG A 171 -13.73 10.17 -6.05
CA ARG A 171 -13.01 9.76 -4.86
C ARG A 171 -12.07 8.64 -5.23
N PHE A 172 -10.78 8.81 -4.93
CA PHE A 172 -9.78 7.75 -5.05
C PHE A 172 -9.36 7.32 -3.65
N GLU A 173 -9.31 6.01 -3.44
CA GLU A 173 -8.98 5.40 -2.17
C GLU A 173 -7.95 4.29 -2.32
N ILE A 174 -7.10 4.18 -1.31
CA ILE A 174 -6.19 3.07 -1.09
C ILE A 174 -6.53 2.49 0.28
N GLU A 175 -6.86 1.21 0.33
CA GLU A 175 -7.25 0.53 1.56
C GLU A 175 -6.36 -0.70 1.77
N SER A 176 -5.76 -0.82 2.94
CA SER A 176 -4.83 -1.90 3.24
C SER A 176 -5.16 -2.59 4.55
N TRP A 177 -5.04 -3.90 4.54
CA TRP A 177 -5.15 -4.79 5.70
C TRP A 177 -3.85 -5.55 5.79
N ALA A 178 -3.04 -5.23 6.80
CA ALA A 178 -1.70 -5.77 6.89
C ALA A 178 -1.26 -5.98 8.34
N ARG A 179 -0.46 -7.03 8.54
CA ARG A 179 0.32 -7.31 9.75
C ARG A 179 1.80 -7.28 9.39
N ALA A 180 2.69 -7.13 10.36
CA ALA A 180 4.12 -7.28 10.10
C ALA A 180 4.42 -8.70 9.58
N GLY A 181 5.24 -8.83 8.55
CA GLY A 181 5.54 -10.13 7.93
C GLY A 181 6.40 -11.04 8.79
N ASP A 182 7.20 -10.46 9.69
CA ASP A 182 8.05 -11.17 10.66
C ASP A 182 8.33 -10.30 11.90
N ARG A 183 9.04 -10.88 12.90
CA ARG A 183 9.37 -10.17 14.16
C ARG A 183 10.30 -8.97 13.96
N LEU A 184 11.17 -8.99 12.97
CA LEU A 184 12.05 -7.87 12.65
C LEU A 184 11.25 -6.74 12.00
N SER A 185 10.34 -7.09 11.10
CA SER A 185 9.38 -6.16 10.49
C SER A 185 8.46 -5.55 11.56
N ASP A 186 8.01 -6.34 12.54
CA ASP A 186 7.22 -5.86 13.68
C ASP A 186 8.00 -4.84 14.52
N LEU A 187 9.29 -5.10 14.78
CA LEU A 187 10.16 -4.14 15.49
C LEU A 187 10.27 -2.82 14.72
N LEU A 188 10.53 -2.88 13.43
CA LEU A 188 10.69 -1.69 12.57
C LEU A 188 9.36 -0.94 12.37
N TYR A 189 8.27 -1.67 12.29
CA TYR A 189 6.94 -1.15 12.00
C TYR A 189 6.25 -0.56 13.22
N ASN A 190 6.17 -1.33 14.30
CA ASN A 190 5.41 -0.96 15.49
C ASN A 190 6.24 -0.19 16.52
N ARG A 191 7.49 -0.58 16.75
CA ARG A 191 8.34 0.07 17.76
C ARG A 191 9.05 1.32 17.24
N LEU A 192 9.59 1.29 16.03
CA LEU A 192 10.32 2.44 15.48
C LEU A 192 9.43 3.38 14.65
N ARG A 193 8.18 3.02 14.37
CA ARG A 193 7.21 3.78 13.53
C ARG A 193 7.73 4.15 12.13
N LEU A 194 8.92 3.72 11.78
CA LEU A 194 9.64 4.15 10.59
C LEU A 194 8.96 3.69 9.30
N ALA A 195 8.59 2.40 9.24
CA ALA A 195 7.90 1.83 8.10
C ALA A 195 6.50 2.46 7.92
N LYS A 196 5.82 2.80 9.03
CA LYS A 196 4.53 3.51 9.00
C LYS A 196 4.62 4.87 8.30
N GLU A 197 5.64 5.66 8.61
CA GLU A 197 5.82 6.99 8.02
C GLU A 197 6.22 6.91 6.54
N ILE A 198 7.05 5.92 6.14
CA ILE A 198 7.40 5.70 4.73
C ILE A 198 6.14 5.35 3.92
N GLN A 199 5.31 4.43 4.42
CA GLN A 199 4.07 4.06 3.76
C GLN A 199 3.07 5.22 3.72
N LEU A 200 2.92 5.97 4.81
CA LEU A 200 2.07 7.16 4.85
C LEU A 200 2.45 8.13 3.72
N ASN A 201 3.74 8.42 3.59
CA ASN A 201 4.25 9.31 2.57
C ASN A 201 4.02 8.77 1.16
N MET A 202 4.26 7.47 0.95
CA MET A 202 4.07 6.81 -0.33
C MET A 202 2.61 6.88 -0.79
N TRP A 203 1.68 6.44 0.05
CA TRP A 203 0.26 6.36 -0.32
C TRP A 203 -0.41 7.74 -0.40
N THR A 204 0.00 8.70 0.43
CA THR A 204 -0.43 10.10 0.29
C THR A 204 0.02 10.67 -1.06
N HIS A 205 1.24 10.38 -1.48
CA HIS A 205 1.76 10.79 -2.78
C HIS A 205 0.93 10.16 -3.92
N VAL A 206 0.63 8.85 -3.83
CA VAL A 206 -0.19 8.16 -4.83
C VAL A 206 -1.58 8.81 -4.93
N CYS A 207 -2.22 9.15 -3.82
CA CYS A 207 -3.51 9.85 -3.82
C CYS A 207 -3.44 11.20 -4.57
N VAL A 208 -2.42 12.00 -4.28
CA VAL A 208 -2.25 13.31 -4.96
C VAL A 208 -1.93 13.13 -6.44
N ARG A 209 -1.13 12.14 -6.81
CA ARG A 209 -0.81 11.84 -8.21
C ARG A 209 -2.01 11.30 -8.97
N ALA A 210 -2.86 10.48 -8.32
CA ALA A 210 -4.11 10.01 -8.92
C ALA A 210 -5.02 11.19 -9.29
N ALA A 211 -5.13 12.22 -8.43
CA ALA A 211 -5.87 13.43 -8.75
C ALA A 211 -5.30 14.17 -9.99
N ALA A 212 -3.99 14.28 -10.09
CA ALA A 212 -3.34 14.88 -11.25
C ALA A 212 -3.51 14.04 -12.53
N LEU A 213 -3.44 12.71 -12.42
CA LEU A 213 -3.68 11.79 -13.54
C LEU A 213 -5.12 11.85 -14.04
N ALA A 214 -6.07 12.10 -13.14
CA ALA A 214 -7.47 12.34 -13.47
C ALA A 214 -7.71 13.69 -14.16
N GLY A 215 -6.70 14.53 -14.35
CA GLY A 215 -6.85 15.90 -14.85
C GLY A 215 -7.58 16.83 -13.89
N GLY A 216 -7.74 16.42 -12.63
CA GLY A 216 -8.42 17.16 -11.58
C GLY A 216 -7.46 17.68 -10.50
N ARG A 217 -8.05 18.18 -9.42
CA ARG A 217 -7.29 18.69 -8.25
C ARG A 217 -7.81 18.08 -6.94
N PRO A 218 -6.92 17.82 -5.96
CA PRO A 218 -7.35 17.40 -4.63
C PRO A 218 -8.22 18.46 -3.95
N VAL A 219 -9.28 18.04 -3.27
CA VAL A 219 -10.12 18.91 -2.45
C VAL A 219 -10.08 18.46 -1.00
N GLY A 220 -9.79 19.38 -0.08
CA GLY A 220 -9.71 19.09 1.36
C GLY A 220 -8.49 18.31 1.78
N GLY A 221 -7.54 18.01 0.86
CA GLY A 221 -6.34 17.23 1.17
C GLY A 221 -6.58 15.73 1.16
N VAL A 222 -5.65 14.97 1.78
CA VAL A 222 -5.72 13.51 1.90
C VAL A 222 -6.16 13.15 3.32
N THR A 223 -7.22 12.34 3.42
CA THR A 223 -7.67 11.76 4.69
C THR A 223 -6.98 10.42 4.91
N VAL A 224 -6.42 10.21 6.09
CA VAL A 224 -5.80 8.96 6.49
C VAL A 224 -6.45 8.45 7.76
N ARG A 225 -7.06 7.27 7.69
CA ARG A 225 -7.63 6.58 8.84
C ARG A 225 -6.84 5.30 9.08
N THR A 226 -6.41 5.10 10.31
CA THR A 226 -5.74 3.87 10.74
C THR A 226 -6.54 3.26 11.88
N ARG A 227 -6.89 2.00 11.77
CA ARG A 227 -7.51 1.19 12.80
C ARG A 227 -6.61 0.02 13.15
N SER A 228 -6.48 -0.27 14.42
CA SER A 228 -5.65 -1.36 14.93
C SER A 228 -6.54 -2.37 15.63
N LEU A 229 -6.40 -3.64 15.26
CA LEU A 229 -7.15 -4.77 15.81
C LEU A 229 -6.17 -5.85 16.27
N ASP A 230 -6.36 -6.37 17.48
CA ASP A 230 -5.59 -7.52 17.97
C ASP A 230 -5.86 -8.76 17.11
N TRP A 231 -4.85 -9.59 16.91
CA TRP A 231 -4.93 -10.78 16.05
C TRP A 231 -4.46 -12.05 16.77
N PRO A 232 -5.21 -13.16 16.69
CA PRO A 232 -6.54 -13.27 16.09
C PRO A 232 -7.57 -12.46 16.89
N PRO A 233 -8.64 -11.97 16.24
CA PRO A 233 -9.69 -11.25 16.95
C PRO A 233 -10.28 -12.16 18.02
N SER A 234 -10.44 -11.62 19.24
CA SER A 234 -11.03 -12.37 20.36
C SER A 234 -12.49 -12.71 20.05
N ARG A 235 -12.97 -13.88 20.51
CA ARG A 235 -14.36 -14.32 20.29
C ARG A 235 -15.40 -13.33 20.85
N ASP A 236 -15.02 -12.53 21.85
CA ASP A 236 -15.87 -11.52 22.46
C ASP A 236 -16.14 -10.29 21.55
N THR A 237 -15.40 -10.16 20.46
CA THR A 237 -15.60 -9.10 19.44
C THR A 237 -16.51 -9.54 18.30
N LEU A 238 -17.00 -10.78 18.32
CA LEU A 238 -17.87 -11.39 17.29
C LEU A 238 -19.36 -11.37 17.66
N SER A 239 -19.74 -10.71 18.76
CA SER A 239 -21.12 -10.58 19.23
C SER A 239 -21.76 -9.24 18.88
#